data_db524cb30ba0138879892108eacf1ac4
#
_entry.id   db524cb30ba0138879892108eacf1ac4
#
_cell.length_a   1.000
_cell.length_b   1.000
_cell.length_c   1.000
_cell.angle_alpha   90.00
_cell.angle_beta   90.00
_cell.angle_gamma   90.00
#
_symmetry.space_group_name_H-M   'P 1'
#
loop_
_entity.id
_entity.type
_entity.pdbx_description
1 polymer ?
#
loop_
_entity_poly.entity_id
_entity_poly.type
_entity_poly.pdbx_seq_one_letter_code
_entity_poly.pdbx_strand_id
1 'polypeptide(L)'
;MQVVVSKFNGFCQGVTRAVKTAEETCEKHGGALLLGEIIHNESVTASLEKKGARIISSPEEAKAGDEVIIRSHGEPLSTFKILEERGAKIIDCTCPFVRRTQEIVNKYSELGYAVIIVGKRDHPEVFGVKGWCAGEVEITDGETVDFPSLWGKKVCVVAQTTFSNEKFNVFLQKFPKNRFQTVEIFDTICYTTKRRQEEAERLSSTCDCVIVIGSKRSSNTMKLYEICKKRCANVVMAENAGELNCEKFVSFNKVGIVAGASTPSERSMEVFLTMENITEAAEIKVNEQAEVKQEEPAAEVAAEVVKPMSEMEEAVAKMDDKQTKFRRGQKITATISSATDEGLAVYISNTKKEILLPKDEIDCESYDKAVYQAKVGEEIQVK
;
A
#
# COMPACT_ATOMS: atom_id res chain seq x y z
N MET A 1 16.03 -18.12 -10.44
CA MET A 1 15.55 -16.71 -10.54
C MET A 1 15.46 -16.10 -9.14
N GLN A 2 15.88 -14.85 -8.91
CA GLN A 2 15.72 -14.17 -7.61
C GLN A 2 14.42 -13.37 -7.60
N VAL A 3 13.57 -13.56 -6.59
CA VAL A 3 12.34 -12.79 -6.41
C VAL A 3 12.51 -11.80 -5.26
N VAL A 4 12.20 -10.52 -5.49
CA VAL A 4 12.34 -9.44 -4.49
C VAL A 4 11.00 -8.75 -4.31
N VAL A 5 10.42 -8.89 -3.12
CA VAL A 5 9.17 -8.22 -2.78
C VAL A 5 9.45 -6.82 -2.22
N SER A 6 8.66 -5.84 -2.60
CA SER A 6 8.70 -4.50 -2.04
C SER A 6 8.53 -4.53 -0.51
N LYS A 7 9.30 -3.69 0.19
CA LYS A 7 9.17 -3.51 1.64
C LYS A 7 7.80 -2.91 2.03
N PHE A 8 7.16 -2.18 1.12
CA PHE A 8 5.85 -1.55 1.32
C PHE A 8 4.78 -2.35 0.61
N ASN A 9 4.37 -3.46 1.23
CA ASN A 9 3.39 -4.40 0.72
C ASN A 9 2.10 -4.37 1.54
N GLY A 10 0.98 -4.86 0.99
CA GLY A 10 -0.30 -4.90 1.68
C GLY A 10 -1.02 -3.54 1.75
N PHE A 11 -2.13 -3.49 2.45
CA PHE A 11 -2.91 -2.27 2.66
C PHE A 11 -2.10 -1.18 3.37
N CYS A 12 -2.29 0.08 2.97
CA CYS A 12 -1.82 1.18 3.80
C CYS A 12 -2.73 1.36 5.03
N GLN A 13 -2.24 2.07 6.06
CA GLN A 13 -3.00 2.29 7.30
C GLN A 13 -4.39 2.89 7.07
N GLY A 14 -4.52 3.85 6.13
CA GLY A 14 -5.81 4.46 5.78
C GLY A 14 -6.80 3.45 5.20
N VAL A 15 -6.32 2.57 4.31
CA VAL A 15 -7.11 1.48 3.72
C VAL A 15 -7.47 0.44 4.78
N THR A 16 -6.49 -0.03 5.57
CA THR A 16 -6.74 -0.99 6.66
C THR A 16 -7.83 -0.49 7.60
N ARG A 17 -7.74 0.77 8.04
CA ARG A 17 -8.75 1.37 8.91
C ARG A 17 -10.13 1.37 8.24
N ALA A 18 -10.22 1.80 6.99
CA ALA A 18 -11.51 1.90 6.29
C ALA A 18 -12.17 0.53 6.10
N VAL A 19 -11.41 -0.47 5.65
CA VAL A 19 -11.90 -1.83 5.44
C VAL A 19 -12.34 -2.45 6.76
N LYS A 20 -11.50 -2.39 7.80
CA LYS A 20 -11.81 -2.92 9.12
C LYS A 20 -13.07 -2.28 9.72
N THR A 21 -13.20 -0.96 9.67
CA THR A 21 -14.40 -0.26 10.15
C THR A 21 -15.65 -0.68 9.38
N ALA A 22 -15.56 -0.85 8.06
CA ALA A 22 -16.68 -1.31 7.25
C ALA A 22 -17.08 -2.75 7.61
N GLU A 23 -16.13 -3.65 7.81
CA GLU A 23 -16.38 -5.03 8.24
C GLU A 23 -17.03 -5.09 9.62
N GLU A 24 -16.46 -4.41 10.62
CA GLU A 24 -17.00 -4.34 11.98
C GLU A 24 -18.41 -3.76 12.01
N THR A 25 -18.69 -2.75 11.18
CA THR A 25 -20.03 -2.16 11.06
C THR A 25 -21.03 -3.18 10.50
N CYS A 26 -20.68 -3.84 9.39
CA CYS A 26 -21.54 -4.85 8.78
C CYS A 26 -21.80 -6.03 9.72
N GLU A 27 -20.80 -6.49 10.44
CA GLU A 27 -20.93 -7.59 11.42
C GLU A 27 -21.81 -7.20 12.61
N LYS A 28 -21.65 -5.98 13.13
CA LYS A 28 -22.41 -5.51 14.28
C LYS A 28 -23.89 -5.25 13.99
N HIS A 29 -24.19 -4.75 12.80
CA HIS A 29 -25.53 -4.26 12.45
C HIS A 29 -26.24 -5.12 11.39
N GLY A 30 -25.60 -6.20 10.92
CA GLY A 30 -26.15 -7.08 9.89
C GLY A 30 -26.15 -6.46 8.49
N GLY A 31 -25.37 -5.40 8.28
CA GLY A 31 -25.20 -4.70 7.01
C GLY A 31 -25.00 -3.20 7.19
N ALA A 32 -24.57 -2.51 6.13
CA ALA A 32 -24.43 -1.07 6.08
C ALA A 32 -24.53 -0.58 4.63
N LEU A 33 -24.77 0.73 4.44
CA LEU A 33 -24.69 1.36 3.13
C LEU A 33 -23.27 1.88 2.89
N LEU A 34 -22.67 1.51 1.77
CA LEU A 34 -21.40 2.07 1.32
C LEU A 34 -21.67 3.16 0.28
N LEU A 35 -21.30 4.39 0.54
CA LEU A 35 -21.40 5.45 -0.47
C LEU A 35 -20.22 5.34 -1.44
N GLY A 36 -20.46 4.59 -2.54
CA GLY A 36 -19.43 4.11 -3.46
C GLY A 36 -18.56 2.99 -2.88
N GLU A 37 -17.61 2.52 -3.65
CA GLU A 37 -16.67 1.49 -3.21
C GLU A 37 -15.77 2.03 -2.10
N ILE A 38 -15.60 1.27 -1.02
CA ILE A 38 -14.75 1.66 0.14
C ILE A 38 -13.30 1.96 -0.29
N ILE A 39 -12.80 1.18 -1.24
CA ILE A 39 -11.52 1.31 -1.93
C ILE A 39 -11.66 0.75 -3.36
N HIS A 40 -10.74 1.08 -4.26
CA HIS A 40 -10.71 0.49 -5.59
C HIS A 40 -10.12 -0.94 -5.56
N ASN A 41 -10.91 -1.88 -5.04
CA ASN A 41 -10.59 -3.30 -4.99
C ASN A 41 -11.87 -4.14 -4.97
N GLU A 42 -12.15 -4.83 -6.09
CA GLU A 42 -13.39 -5.59 -6.28
C GLU A 42 -13.52 -6.76 -5.30
N SER A 43 -12.43 -7.43 -4.96
CA SER A 43 -12.47 -8.56 -4.01
C SER A 43 -12.85 -8.11 -2.60
N VAL A 44 -12.41 -6.92 -2.18
CA VAL A 44 -12.79 -6.32 -0.89
C VAL A 44 -14.26 -5.92 -0.92
N THR A 45 -14.69 -5.28 -2.00
CA THR A 45 -16.10 -4.91 -2.18
C THR A 45 -17.02 -6.13 -2.11
N ALA A 46 -16.71 -7.19 -2.86
CA ALA A 46 -17.48 -8.43 -2.84
C ALA A 46 -17.48 -9.13 -1.45
N SER A 47 -16.38 -9.01 -0.69
CA SER A 47 -16.33 -9.51 0.69
C SER A 47 -17.27 -8.75 1.62
N LEU A 48 -17.33 -7.43 1.50
CA LEU A 48 -18.23 -6.58 2.29
C LEU A 48 -19.71 -6.82 1.93
N GLU A 49 -20.01 -7.00 0.64
CA GLU A 49 -21.38 -7.34 0.18
C GLU A 49 -21.83 -8.67 0.77
N LYS A 50 -20.97 -9.69 0.84
CA LYS A 50 -21.26 -10.96 1.52
C LYS A 50 -21.54 -10.79 3.02
N LYS A 51 -20.99 -9.75 3.64
CA LYS A 51 -21.25 -9.36 5.04
C LYS A 51 -22.47 -8.43 5.20
N GLY A 52 -23.27 -8.24 4.13
CA GLY A 52 -24.49 -7.45 4.13
C GLY A 52 -24.31 -5.98 3.75
N ALA A 53 -23.14 -5.55 3.29
CA ALA A 53 -22.97 -4.22 2.77
C ALA A 53 -23.75 -4.05 1.45
N ARG A 54 -24.34 -2.87 1.23
CA ARG A 54 -24.97 -2.47 -0.03
C ARG A 54 -24.35 -1.16 -0.53
N ILE A 55 -23.87 -1.17 -1.76
CA ILE A 55 -23.34 0.05 -2.39
C ILE A 55 -24.51 0.93 -2.82
N ILE A 56 -24.42 2.21 -2.47
CA ILE A 56 -25.28 3.29 -2.97
C ILE A 56 -24.45 4.28 -3.79
N SER A 57 -25.06 4.85 -4.81
CA SER A 57 -24.40 5.79 -5.72
C SER A 57 -24.59 7.25 -5.30
N SER A 58 -25.59 7.50 -4.47
CA SER A 58 -25.99 8.84 -4.06
C SER A 58 -26.40 8.86 -2.60
N PRO A 59 -26.07 9.95 -1.84
CA PRO A 59 -26.49 10.08 -0.45
C PRO A 59 -28.02 10.16 -0.28
N GLU A 60 -28.75 10.52 -1.33
CA GLU A 60 -30.21 10.57 -1.37
C GLU A 60 -30.87 9.18 -1.26
N GLU A 61 -30.15 8.11 -1.50
CA GLU A 61 -30.66 6.75 -1.34
C GLU A 61 -30.76 6.31 0.13
N ALA A 62 -30.05 7.01 1.03
CA ALA A 62 -30.08 6.72 2.47
C ALA A 62 -31.41 7.16 3.10
N LYS A 63 -31.86 6.43 4.12
CA LYS A 63 -33.05 6.70 4.92
C LYS A 63 -32.69 6.97 6.36
N ALA A 64 -33.62 7.53 7.10
CA ALA A 64 -33.45 7.78 8.53
C ALA A 64 -33.11 6.47 9.27
N GLY A 65 -32.03 6.53 10.05
CA GLY A 65 -31.52 5.38 10.81
C GLY A 65 -30.56 4.46 10.06
N ASP A 66 -30.43 4.59 8.74
CA ASP A 66 -29.42 3.83 7.97
C ASP A 66 -28.00 4.21 8.42
N GLU A 67 -27.12 3.22 8.51
CA GLU A 67 -25.70 3.45 8.72
C GLU A 67 -24.98 3.58 7.35
N VAL A 68 -24.43 4.76 7.09
CA VAL A 68 -23.79 5.09 5.83
C VAL A 68 -22.29 5.27 6.05
N ILE A 69 -21.51 4.40 5.39
CA ILE A 69 -20.05 4.43 5.44
C ILE A 69 -19.53 5.31 4.33
N ILE A 70 -18.81 6.37 4.70
CA ILE A 70 -18.07 7.21 3.76
C ILE A 70 -16.74 6.53 3.44
N ARG A 71 -16.45 6.38 2.16
CA ARG A 71 -15.24 5.71 1.65
C ARG A 71 -13.93 6.43 2.04
N SER A 72 -12.80 5.72 1.91
CA SER A 72 -11.48 6.25 2.25
C SER A 72 -11.05 7.50 1.45
N HIS A 73 -11.62 7.71 0.28
CA HIS A 73 -11.38 8.87 -0.59
C HIS A 73 -12.02 10.17 -0.08
N GLY A 74 -12.92 10.05 0.89
CA GLY A 74 -13.72 11.17 1.36
C GLY A 74 -14.81 11.61 0.38
N GLU A 75 -15.71 12.46 0.87
CA GLU A 75 -16.84 13.01 0.13
C GLU A 75 -16.89 14.53 0.26
N PRO A 76 -17.61 15.24 -0.63
CA PRO A 76 -17.90 16.66 -0.50
C PRO A 76 -18.61 17.01 0.82
N LEU A 77 -18.43 18.21 1.33
CA LEU A 77 -19.13 18.67 2.54
C LEU A 77 -20.66 18.62 2.39
N SER A 78 -21.18 18.87 1.20
CA SER A 78 -22.62 18.75 0.90
C SER A 78 -23.16 17.34 1.13
N THR A 79 -22.38 16.31 0.85
CA THR A 79 -22.77 14.91 1.08
C THR A 79 -23.06 14.63 2.57
N PHE A 80 -22.22 15.15 3.45
CA PHE A 80 -22.44 15.01 4.90
C PHE A 80 -23.74 15.70 5.33
N LYS A 81 -24.00 16.94 4.83
CA LYS A 81 -25.24 17.67 5.13
C LYS A 81 -26.49 16.91 4.66
N ILE A 82 -26.47 16.36 3.43
CA ILE A 82 -27.59 15.59 2.91
C ILE A 82 -27.86 14.36 3.81
N LEU A 83 -26.83 13.62 4.19
CA LEU A 83 -26.98 12.44 5.06
C LEU A 83 -27.51 12.82 6.46
N GLU A 84 -27.04 13.92 7.04
CA GLU A 84 -27.54 14.46 8.31
C GLU A 84 -29.02 14.87 8.23
N GLU A 85 -29.40 15.62 7.17
CA GLU A 85 -30.79 16.04 6.92
C GLU A 85 -31.73 14.84 6.73
N ARG A 86 -31.21 13.74 6.17
CA ARG A 86 -31.97 12.48 6.01
C ARG A 86 -32.03 11.63 7.29
N GLY A 87 -31.32 12.01 8.33
CA GLY A 87 -31.27 11.29 9.59
C GLY A 87 -30.47 9.99 9.53
N ALA A 88 -29.56 9.87 8.59
CA ALA A 88 -28.63 8.75 8.49
C ALA A 88 -27.51 8.86 9.53
N LYS A 89 -27.01 7.72 9.99
CA LYS A 89 -25.82 7.66 10.85
C LYS A 89 -24.57 7.56 9.99
N ILE A 90 -23.73 8.57 10.07
CA ILE A 90 -22.51 8.64 9.24
C ILE A 90 -21.36 7.93 9.93
N ILE A 91 -20.74 6.98 9.24
CA ILE A 91 -19.50 6.32 9.65
C ILE A 91 -18.40 6.78 8.67
N ASP A 92 -17.62 7.76 9.13
CA ASP A 92 -16.62 8.41 8.28
C ASP A 92 -15.30 7.62 8.25
N CYS A 93 -15.08 6.90 7.16
CA CYS A 93 -13.85 6.18 6.86
C CYS A 93 -12.86 6.98 6.01
N THR A 94 -13.07 8.29 5.82
CA THR A 94 -12.12 9.16 5.11
C THR A 94 -10.70 9.00 5.68
N CYS A 95 -9.74 8.73 4.81
CA CYS A 95 -8.34 8.62 5.21
C CYS A 95 -7.86 9.91 5.89
N PRO A 96 -7.14 9.87 7.03
CA PRO A 96 -6.67 11.06 7.73
C PRO A 96 -5.87 12.03 6.84
N PHE A 97 -5.09 11.52 5.88
CA PHE A 97 -4.36 12.35 4.94
C PHE A 97 -5.30 13.10 3.97
N VAL A 98 -6.36 12.45 3.52
CA VAL A 98 -7.40 13.08 2.70
C VAL A 98 -8.16 14.11 3.52
N ARG A 99 -8.55 13.78 4.75
CA ARG A 99 -9.21 14.70 5.68
C ARG A 99 -8.38 15.97 5.90
N ARG A 100 -7.09 15.83 6.16
CA ARG A 100 -6.18 16.97 6.28
C ARG A 100 -6.19 17.86 5.03
N THR A 101 -6.22 17.27 3.84
CA THR A 101 -6.29 18.04 2.58
C THR A 101 -7.61 18.79 2.48
N GLN A 102 -8.73 18.15 2.83
CA GLN A 102 -10.06 18.78 2.88
C GLN A 102 -10.09 19.96 3.86
N GLU A 103 -9.54 19.80 5.05
CA GLU A 103 -9.45 20.86 6.07
C GLU A 103 -8.59 22.05 5.62
N ILE A 104 -7.46 21.80 4.94
CA ILE A 104 -6.63 22.84 4.35
C ILE A 104 -7.45 23.62 3.31
N VAL A 105 -8.10 22.91 2.39
CA VAL A 105 -8.91 23.54 1.32
C VAL A 105 -10.04 24.36 1.90
N ASN A 106 -10.78 23.82 2.88
CA ASN A 106 -11.85 24.55 3.54
C ASN A 106 -11.33 25.84 4.19
N LYS A 107 -10.32 25.71 5.06
CA LYS A 107 -9.73 26.83 5.81
C LYS A 107 -9.24 27.94 4.88
N TYR A 108 -8.48 27.60 3.83
CA TYR A 108 -7.89 28.62 2.97
C TYR A 108 -8.93 29.25 2.05
N SER A 109 -9.91 28.48 1.57
CA SER A 109 -11.01 29.07 0.79
C SER A 109 -11.88 30.04 1.61
N GLU A 110 -12.13 29.74 2.89
CA GLU A 110 -12.81 30.68 3.81
C GLU A 110 -11.98 31.96 4.08
N LEU A 111 -10.65 31.88 4.00
CA LEU A 111 -9.75 33.04 4.08
C LEU A 111 -9.63 33.81 2.75
N GLY A 112 -10.44 33.45 1.74
CA GLY A 112 -10.49 34.13 0.45
C GLY A 112 -9.38 33.73 -0.51
N TYR A 113 -8.74 32.56 -0.33
CA TYR A 113 -7.82 31.99 -1.31
C TYR A 113 -8.59 31.21 -2.36
N ALA A 114 -8.23 31.38 -3.62
CA ALA A 114 -8.57 30.42 -4.66
C ALA A 114 -7.73 29.14 -4.47
N VAL A 115 -8.29 27.99 -4.76
CA VAL A 115 -7.62 26.68 -4.55
C VAL A 115 -7.17 26.10 -5.88
N ILE A 116 -5.94 25.57 -5.92
CA ILE A 116 -5.43 24.79 -7.03
C ILE A 116 -5.19 23.38 -6.51
N ILE A 117 -5.91 22.40 -7.08
CA ILE A 117 -5.76 20.97 -6.74
C ILE A 117 -4.95 20.30 -7.85
N VAL A 118 -3.75 19.83 -7.51
CA VAL A 118 -2.91 19.06 -8.44
C VAL A 118 -3.26 17.59 -8.30
N GLY A 119 -4.02 17.07 -9.26
CA GLY A 119 -4.55 15.70 -9.22
C GLY A 119 -5.35 15.35 -10.47
N LYS A 120 -5.83 14.11 -10.53
CA LYS A 120 -6.68 13.64 -11.63
C LYS A 120 -8.10 14.16 -11.43
N ARG A 121 -8.60 14.97 -12.37
CA ARG A 121 -9.91 15.66 -12.30
C ARG A 121 -11.09 14.75 -11.94
N ASP A 122 -11.14 13.57 -12.55
CA ASP A 122 -12.27 12.62 -12.39
C ASP A 122 -12.04 11.63 -11.23
N HIS A 123 -11.04 11.88 -10.36
CA HIS A 123 -10.78 10.99 -9.23
C HIS A 123 -11.71 11.31 -8.06
N PRO A 124 -12.30 10.29 -7.38
CA PRO A 124 -13.17 10.49 -6.22
C PRO A 124 -12.59 11.35 -5.11
N GLU A 125 -11.29 11.20 -4.80
CA GLU A 125 -10.60 12.02 -3.81
C GLU A 125 -10.60 13.51 -4.21
N VAL A 126 -10.29 13.80 -5.49
CA VAL A 126 -10.25 15.19 -5.99
C VAL A 126 -11.64 15.80 -5.99
N PHE A 127 -12.66 15.02 -6.35
CA PHE A 127 -14.06 15.43 -6.24
C PHE A 127 -14.44 15.74 -4.79
N GLY A 128 -14.10 14.85 -3.85
CA GLY A 128 -14.32 15.05 -2.42
C GLY A 128 -13.63 16.31 -1.90
N VAL A 129 -12.33 16.49 -2.18
CA VAL A 129 -11.54 17.65 -1.75
C VAL A 129 -12.09 18.96 -2.33
N LYS A 130 -12.43 18.97 -3.64
CA LYS A 130 -13.07 20.13 -4.29
C LYS A 130 -14.33 20.58 -3.56
N GLY A 131 -15.15 19.66 -3.11
CA GLY A 131 -16.41 19.94 -2.40
C GLY A 131 -16.26 20.56 -1.02
N TRP A 132 -15.05 20.77 -0.52
CA TRP A 132 -14.73 21.52 0.70
C TRP A 132 -14.28 22.96 0.41
N CYS A 133 -14.14 23.31 -0.88
CA CYS A 133 -13.78 24.68 -1.26
C CYS A 133 -15.03 25.56 -1.29
N ALA A 134 -15.02 26.63 -0.52
CA ALA A 134 -16.11 27.64 -0.51
C ALA A 134 -15.98 28.66 -1.65
N GLY A 135 -14.84 28.72 -2.36
CA GLY A 135 -14.50 29.70 -3.37
C GLY A 135 -14.14 29.12 -4.71
N GLU A 136 -13.28 29.82 -5.44
CA GLU A 136 -12.80 29.40 -6.76
C GLU A 136 -11.84 28.21 -6.62
N VAL A 137 -11.96 27.22 -7.52
CA VAL A 137 -11.11 26.06 -7.56
C VAL A 137 -10.70 25.68 -8.99
N GLU A 138 -9.40 25.52 -9.20
CA GLU A 138 -8.83 24.98 -10.43
C GLU A 138 -8.24 23.59 -10.16
N ILE A 139 -8.33 22.71 -11.15
CA ILE A 139 -7.78 21.35 -11.06
C ILE A 139 -6.85 21.13 -12.23
N THR A 140 -5.64 20.68 -11.94
CA THR A 140 -4.61 20.35 -12.93
C THR A 140 -4.04 18.97 -12.70
N ASP A 141 -3.63 18.28 -13.77
CA ASP A 141 -2.86 17.04 -13.73
C ASP A 141 -1.35 17.26 -13.54
N GLY A 142 -0.95 18.54 -13.32
CA GLY A 142 0.43 18.97 -13.15
C GLY A 142 1.12 19.42 -14.45
N GLU A 143 0.48 19.30 -15.61
CA GLU A 143 0.99 19.79 -16.89
C GLU A 143 0.66 21.27 -17.09
N THR A 144 -0.59 21.65 -16.79
CA THR A 144 -0.99 23.07 -16.73
C THR A 144 -0.48 23.69 -15.46
N VAL A 145 0.36 24.72 -15.59
CA VAL A 145 1.02 25.43 -14.48
C VAL A 145 0.61 26.90 -14.38
N ASP A 146 -0.02 27.46 -15.40
CA ASP A 146 -0.48 28.84 -15.42
C ASP A 146 -2.00 28.93 -15.39
N PHE A 147 -2.52 29.82 -14.54
CA PHE A 147 -3.95 30.01 -14.26
C PHE A 147 -4.31 31.49 -14.37
N PRO A 148 -4.50 32.02 -15.60
CA PRO A 148 -4.78 33.44 -15.80
C PRO A 148 -6.01 33.96 -15.05
N SER A 149 -7.04 33.11 -14.86
CA SER A 149 -8.24 33.41 -14.07
C SER A 149 -7.96 33.75 -12.61
N LEU A 150 -6.81 33.31 -12.09
CA LEU A 150 -6.41 33.47 -10.69
C LEU A 150 -5.28 34.52 -10.49
N TRP A 151 -4.80 35.15 -11.56
CA TRP A 151 -3.72 36.15 -11.42
C TRP A 151 -4.14 37.31 -10.50
N GLY A 152 -3.21 37.77 -9.66
CA GLY A 152 -3.43 38.81 -8.66
C GLY A 152 -4.23 38.36 -7.43
N LYS A 153 -4.73 37.13 -7.39
CA LYS A 153 -5.45 36.57 -6.23
C LYS A 153 -4.49 35.84 -5.28
N LYS A 154 -4.96 35.62 -4.05
CA LYS A 154 -4.32 34.67 -3.13
C LYS A 154 -4.64 33.26 -3.57
N VAL A 155 -3.65 32.37 -3.61
CA VAL A 155 -3.86 30.98 -4.03
C VAL A 155 -3.31 29.99 -3.01
N CYS A 156 -4.05 28.90 -2.81
CA CYS A 156 -3.65 27.75 -2.02
C CYS A 156 -3.51 26.55 -2.94
N VAL A 157 -2.33 25.92 -2.95
CA VAL A 157 -2.04 24.75 -3.78
C VAL A 157 -1.97 23.51 -2.90
N VAL A 158 -2.73 22.48 -3.28
CA VAL A 158 -2.70 21.16 -2.64
C VAL A 158 -2.54 20.07 -3.71
N ALA A 159 -2.09 18.89 -3.34
CA ALA A 159 -1.97 17.74 -4.22
C ALA A 159 -2.92 16.62 -3.79
N GLN A 160 -3.40 15.83 -4.76
CA GLN A 160 -4.04 14.54 -4.50
C GLN A 160 -3.07 13.64 -3.74
N THR A 161 -3.53 12.96 -2.67
CA THR A 161 -2.66 12.19 -1.77
C THR A 161 -1.89 11.05 -2.46
N THR A 162 -2.40 10.56 -3.58
CA THR A 162 -1.79 9.50 -4.42
C THR A 162 -1.09 10.05 -5.68
N PHE A 163 -0.88 11.37 -5.78
CA PHE A 163 -0.24 11.97 -6.94
C PHE A 163 1.25 11.59 -7.05
N SER A 164 1.83 11.76 -8.23
CA SER A 164 3.26 11.55 -8.44
C SER A 164 4.09 12.64 -7.76
N ASN A 165 4.99 12.24 -6.86
CA ASN A 165 5.91 13.16 -6.19
C ASN A 165 6.82 13.88 -7.20
N GLU A 166 7.34 13.15 -8.19
CA GLU A 166 8.16 13.72 -9.28
C GLU A 166 7.38 14.79 -10.07
N LYS A 167 6.15 14.46 -10.54
CA LYS A 167 5.33 15.41 -11.30
C LYS A 167 4.94 16.63 -10.48
N PHE A 168 4.65 16.47 -9.18
CA PHE A 168 4.33 17.59 -8.31
C PHE A 168 5.53 18.53 -8.13
N ASN A 169 6.73 18.00 -7.95
CA ASN A 169 7.94 18.80 -7.87
C ASN A 169 8.21 19.56 -9.18
N VAL A 170 8.02 18.92 -10.34
CA VAL A 170 8.14 19.59 -11.65
C VAL A 170 7.11 20.71 -11.79
N PHE A 171 5.86 20.47 -11.39
CA PHE A 171 4.82 21.49 -11.34
C PHE A 171 5.25 22.69 -10.49
N LEU A 172 5.73 22.47 -9.28
CA LEU A 172 6.14 23.52 -8.36
C LEU A 172 7.32 24.36 -8.87
N GLN A 173 8.26 23.73 -9.61
CA GLN A 173 9.39 24.44 -10.25
C GLN A 173 8.93 25.38 -11.37
N LYS A 174 7.90 24.99 -12.11
CA LYS A 174 7.37 25.77 -13.24
C LYS A 174 6.26 26.74 -12.84
N PHE A 175 5.67 26.58 -11.64
CA PHE A 175 4.53 27.37 -11.18
C PHE A 175 4.90 28.86 -11.02
N PRO A 176 4.21 29.78 -11.71
CA PRO A 176 4.60 31.19 -11.78
C PRO A 176 4.13 31.98 -10.54
N LYS A 177 4.75 31.74 -9.38
CA LYS A 177 4.38 32.34 -8.07
C LYS A 177 4.24 33.86 -8.11
N ASN A 178 5.02 34.53 -8.94
CA ASN A 178 5.02 35.99 -9.07
C ASN A 178 3.78 36.57 -9.77
N ARG A 179 2.91 35.73 -10.32
CA ARG A 179 1.63 36.14 -10.92
C ARG A 179 0.51 36.31 -9.90
N PHE A 180 0.70 35.80 -8.68
CA PHE A 180 -0.31 35.76 -7.62
C PHE A 180 0.03 36.73 -6.49
N GLN A 181 -0.99 37.22 -5.77
CA GLN A 181 -0.80 38.10 -4.61
C GLN A 181 -0.08 37.38 -3.46
N THR A 182 -0.51 36.17 -3.17
CA THR A 182 0.06 35.29 -2.13
C THR A 182 -0.09 33.84 -2.57
N VAL A 183 0.91 33.03 -2.30
CA VAL A 183 0.91 31.60 -2.63
C VAL A 183 1.23 30.78 -1.40
N GLU A 184 0.28 29.93 -1.01
CA GLU A 184 0.48 28.92 0.02
C GLU A 184 0.50 27.54 -0.65
N ILE A 185 1.53 26.75 -0.36
CA ILE A 185 1.72 25.44 -0.98
C ILE A 185 1.78 24.38 0.10
N PHE A 186 0.92 23.37 -0.01
CA PHE A 186 0.88 22.24 0.88
C PHE A 186 1.19 20.96 0.09
N ASP A 187 2.30 20.32 0.42
CA ASP A 187 2.58 18.98 -0.07
C ASP A 187 1.72 17.98 0.71
N THR A 188 0.56 17.67 0.12
CA THR A 188 -0.41 16.75 0.71
C THR A 188 -0.29 15.33 0.17
N ILE A 189 0.76 15.03 -0.62
CA ILE A 189 1.04 13.66 -1.06
C ILE A 189 1.36 12.81 0.17
N CYS A 190 0.61 11.71 0.32
CA CYS A 190 0.74 10.83 1.48
C CYS A 190 2.14 10.23 1.58
N TYR A 191 2.70 10.18 2.78
CA TYR A 191 3.99 9.56 3.07
C TYR A 191 4.07 8.10 2.56
N THR A 192 3.02 7.31 2.79
CA THR A 192 2.96 5.93 2.28
C THR A 192 3.05 5.88 0.75
N THR A 193 2.43 6.84 0.05
CA THR A 193 2.53 6.98 -1.40
C THR A 193 3.97 7.26 -1.83
N LYS A 194 4.64 8.22 -1.19
CA LYS A 194 6.04 8.57 -1.50
C LYS A 194 6.97 7.37 -1.34
N ARG A 195 6.88 6.67 -0.21
CA ARG A 195 7.69 5.47 0.06
C ARG A 195 7.47 4.34 -0.97
N ARG A 196 6.21 4.11 -1.37
CA ARG A 196 5.92 3.13 -2.42
C ARG A 196 6.47 3.54 -3.78
N GLN A 197 6.43 4.83 -4.11
CA GLN A 197 7.01 5.36 -5.34
C GLN A 197 8.54 5.21 -5.34
N GLU A 198 9.22 5.58 -4.25
CA GLU A 198 10.67 5.40 -4.06
C GLU A 198 11.09 3.92 -4.21
N GLU A 199 10.32 3.01 -3.60
CA GLU A 199 10.61 1.58 -3.68
C GLU A 199 10.35 1.00 -5.09
N ALA A 200 9.31 1.48 -5.78
CA ALA A 200 9.05 1.12 -7.18
C ALA A 200 10.20 1.59 -8.09
N GLU A 201 10.73 2.79 -7.86
CA GLU A 201 11.92 3.30 -8.56
C GLU A 201 13.14 2.42 -8.33
N ARG A 202 13.39 2.06 -7.06
CA ARG A 202 14.52 1.20 -6.68
C ARG A 202 14.44 -0.18 -7.34
N LEU A 203 13.28 -0.84 -7.23
CA LEU A 203 13.10 -2.18 -7.79
C LEU A 203 13.16 -2.16 -9.32
N SER A 204 12.52 -1.19 -9.97
CA SER A 204 12.54 -1.08 -11.43
C SER A 204 13.91 -0.75 -12.01
N SER A 205 14.82 -0.18 -11.21
CA SER A 205 16.21 0.08 -11.61
C SER A 205 17.15 -1.10 -11.35
N THR A 206 16.73 -2.10 -10.58
CA THR A 206 17.60 -3.21 -10.13
C THR A 206 17.11 -4.60 -10.53
N CYS A 207 15.92 -4.70 -11.13
CA CYS A 207 15.31 -5.95 -11.56
C CYS A 207 15.13 -6.00 -13.07
N ASP A 208 15.22 -7.20 -13.66
CA ASP A 208 15.03 -7.42 -15.10
C ASP A 208 13.57 -7.34 -15.51
N CYS A 209 12.69 -7.66 -14.55
CA CYS A 209 11.25 -7.55 -14.69
C CYS A 209 10.62 -7.05 -13.39
N VAL A 210 9.52 -6.30 -13.48
CA VAL A 210 8.74 -5.87 -12.31
C VAL A 210 7.28 -6.25 -12.49
N ILE A 211 6.71 -6.91 -11.48
CA ILE A 211 5.29 -7.20 -11.38
C ILE A 211 4.65 -6.16 -10.47
N VAL A 212 3.68 -5.42 -10.98
CA VAL A 212 2.88 -4.44 -10.22
C VAL A 212 1.53 -5.05 -9.92
N ILE A 213 1.25 -5.30 -8.63
CA ILE A 213 0.03 -5.96 -8.19
C ILE A 213 -1.00 -4.94 -7.73
N GLY A 214 -2.21 -5.08 -8.23
CA GLY A 214 -3.37 -4.30 -7.81
C GLY A 214 -4.21 -3.79 -8.97
N SER A 215 -5.37 -3.22 -8.64
CA SER A 215 -6.37 -2.81 -9.61
C SER A 215 -5.90 -1.63 -10.49
N LYS A 216 -6.20 -1.72 -11.78
CA LYS A 216 -6.01 -0.62 -12.76
C LYS A 216 -6.85 0.61 -12.44
N ARG A 217 -7.90 0.47 -11.63
CA ARG A 217 -8.75 1.57 -11.17
C ARG A 217 -8.09 2.35 -10.02
N SER A 218 -7.12 1.76 -9.34
CA SER A 218 -6.38 2.41 -8.25
C SER A 218 -5.36 3.41 -8.79
N SER A 219 -5.53 4.69 -8.43
CA SER A 219 -4.59 5.76 -8.80
C SER A 219 -3.16 5.46 -8.31
N ASN A 220 -3.01 4.98 -7.07
CA ASN A 220 -1.70 4.61 -6.55
C ASN A 220 -1.06 3.48 -7.35
N THR A 221 -1.79 2.40 -7.66
CA THR A 221 -1.27 1.27 -8.45
C THR A 221 -0.82 1.72 -9.83
N MET A 222 -1.64 2.52 -10.52
CA MET A 222 -1.28 3.06 -11.83
C MET A 222 -0.03 3.93 -11.80
N LYS A 223 0.16 4.73 -10.74
CA LYS A 223 1.39 5.52 -10.58
C LYS A 223 2.63 4.66 -10.39
N LEU A 224 2.54 3.59 -9.60
CA LEU A 224 3.63 2.63 -9.44
C LEU A 224 3.98 1.97 -10.78
N TYR A 225 2.97 1.57 -11.55
CA TYR A 225 3.16 1.01 -12.89
C TYR A 225 3.87 2.01 -13.83
N GLU A 226 3.41 3.26 -13.88
CA GLU A 226 4.04 4.31 -14.69
C GLU A 226 5.51 4.54 -14.31
N ILE A 227 5.82 4.54 -13.01
CA ILE A 227 7.18 4.70 -12.49
C ILE A 227 8.06 3.52 -12.93
N CYS A 228 7.58 2.28 -12.76
CA CYS A 228 8.31 1.10 -13.18
C CYS A 228 8.58 1.10 -14.68
N LYS A 229 7.58 1.44 -15.50
CA LYS A 229 7.70 1.50 -16.97
C LYS A 229 8.74 2.49 -17.46
N LYS A 230 9.03 3.55 -16.72
CA LYS A 230 10.09 4.52 -17.10
C LYS A 230 11.49 3.94 -16.97
N ARG A 231 11.72 2.93 -16.14
CA ARG A 231 13.03 2.43 -15.73
C ARG A 231 13.28 0.96 -16.09
N CYS A 232 12.24 0.16 -16.22
CA CYS A 232 12.31 -1.26 -16.54
C CYS A 232 11.59 -1.53 -17.86
N ALA A 233 12.23 -2.26 -18.77
CA ALA A 233 11.65 -2.63 -20.07
C ALA A 233 10.50 -3.64 -19.89
N ASN A 234 10.61 -4.52 -18.90
CA ASN A 234 9.66 -5.59 -18.66
C ASN A 234 8.84 -5.28 -17.40
N VAL A 235 7.64 -4.72 -17.58
CA VAL A 235 6.72 -4.45 -16.46
C VAL A 235 5.37 -5.09 -16.77
N VAL A 236 4.91 -5.93 -15.85
CA VAL A 236 3.63 -6.63 -15.92
C VAL A 236 2.72 -6.08 -14.82
N MET A 237 1.44 -5.86 -15.12
CA MET A 237 0.43 -5.54 -14.13
C MET A 237 -0.55 -6.70 -14.01
N ALA A 238 -0.88 -7.08 -12.77
CA ALA A 238 -1.86 -8.12 -12.46
C ALA A 238 -2.62 -7.79 -11.18
N GLU A 239 -3.86 -8.23 -11.06
CA GLU A 239 -4.64 -8.13 -9.82
C GLU A 239 -4.44 -9.36 -8.93
N ASN A 240 -4.09 -10.51 -9.52
CA ASN A 240 -3.82 -11.78 -8.84
C ASN A 240 -2.84 -12.64 -9.64
N ALA A 241 -2.37 -13.75 -9.06
CA ALA A 241 -1.39 -14.64 -9.69
C ALA A 241 -1.95 -15.34 -10.94
N GLY A 242 -3.26 -15.61 -11.01
CA GLY A 242 -3.89 -16.28 -12.16
C GLY A 242 -3.83 -15.47 -13.46
N GLU A 243 -3.59 -14.17 -13.40
CA GLU A 243 -3.41 -13.32 -14.59
C GLU A 243 -1.98 -13.37 -15.15
N LEU A 244 -1.05 -14.00 -14.45
CA LEU A 244 0.36 -14.06 -14.84
C LEU A 244 0.62 -15.23 -15.78
N ASN A 245 1.23 -14.95 -16.93
CA ASN A 245 1.78 -15.98 -17.77
C ASN A 245 3.17 -16.38 -17.23
N CYS A 246 3.21 -17.45 -16.47
CA CYS A 246 4.39 -17.95 -15.76
C CYS A 246 5.59 -18.23 -16.67
N GLU A 247 5.36 -18.72 -17.89
CA GLU A 247 6.43 -19.03 -18.84
C GLU A 247 7.29 -17.83 -19.24
N LYS A 248 6.71 -16.62 -19.20
CA LYS A 248 7.43 -15.38 -19.54
C LYS A 248 8.48 -14.98 -18.52
N PHE A 249 8.41 -15.50 -17.30
CA PHE A 249 9.32 -15.11 -16.22
C PHE A 249 10.57 -15.98 -16.13
N VAL A 250 10.58 -17.17 -16.73
CA VAL A 250 11.70 -18.12 -16.66
C VAL A 250 13.02 -17.54 -17.19
N SER A 251 12.95 -16.58 -18.12
CA SER A 251 14.14 -15.96 -18.73
C SER A 251 14.77 -14.85 -17.89
N PHE A 252 14.11 -14.38 -16.81
CA PHE A 252 14.62 -13.30 -15.99
C PHE A 252 15.47 -13.83 -14.82
N ASN A 253 16.58 -13.14 -14.53
CA ASN A 253 17.42 -13.46 -13.38
C ASN A 253 16.84 -12.90 -12.10
N LYS A 254 16.20 -11.70 -12.17
CA LYS A 254 15.68 -10.99 -11.01
C LYS A 254 14.34 -10.35 -11.31
N VAL A 255 13.33 -10.72 -10.53
CA VAL A 255 11.96 -10.22 -10.64
C VAL A 255 11.59 -9.43 -9.37
N GLY A 256 11.14 -8.18 -9.55
CA GLY A 256 10.64 -7.34 -8.48
C GLY A 256 9.11 -7.43 -8.36
N ILE A 257 8.58 -7.44 -7.14
CA ILE A 257 7.14 -7.40 -6.87
C ILE A 257 6.81 -6.12 -6.11
N VAL A 258 5.92 -5.29 -6.69
CA VAL A 258 5.43 -4.03 -6.12
C VAL A 258 3.91 -4.10 -6.01
N ALA A 259 3.35 -3.65 -4.88
CA ALA A 259 1.90 -3.68 -4.68
C ALA A 259 1.30 -2.30 -4.42
N GLY A 260 0.10 -2.08 -4.94
CA GLY A 260 -0.70 -0.89 -4.67
C GLY A 260 -1.13 -0.81 -3.20
N ALA A 261 -1.44 0.42 -2.71
CA ALA A 261 -1.87 0.66 -1.34
C ALA A 261 -3.26 0.07 -0.99
N SER A 262 -4.05 -0.26 -2.01
CA SER A 262 -5.35 -0.93 -1.91
C SER A 262 -5.29 -2.43 -2.24
N THR A 263 -4.08 -3.01 -2.26
CA THR A 263 -3.83 -4.43 -2.55
C THR A 263 -3.60 -5.17 -1.24
N PRO A 264 -4.37 -6.24 -0.92
CA PRO A 264 -4.10 -7.08 0.25
C PRO A 264 -2.71 -7.73 0.19
N SER A 265 -2.08 -7.94 1.34
CA SER A 265 -0.76 -8.59 1.44
C SER A 265 -0.76 -10.01 0.87
N GLU A 266 -1.89 -10.71 1.02
CA GLU A 266 -2.11 -12.09 0.55
C GLU A 266 -1.93 -12.18 -0.98
N ARG A 267 -2.34 -11.16 -1.74
CA ARG A 267 -2.16 -11.14 -3.20
C ARG A 267 -0.69 -11.07 -3.61
N SER A 268 0.09 -10.30 -2.88
CA SER A 268 1.53 -10.23 -3.14
C SER A 268 2.25 -11.50 -2.72
N MET A 269 1.81 -12.13 -1.64
CA MET A 269 2.34 -13.42 -1.21
C MET A 269 1.98 -14.53 -2.21
N GLU A 270 0.74 -14.56 -2.71
CA GLU A 270 0.31 -15.48 -3.77
C GLU A 270 1.21 -15.37 -5.01
N VAL A 271 1.47 -14.15 -5.48
CA VAL A 271 2.36 -13.91 -6.63
C VAL A 271 3.80 -14.30 -6.30
N PHE A 272 4.29 -14.00 -5.11
CA PHE A 272 5.63 -14.39 -4.67
C PHE A 272 5.82 -15.91 -4.71
N LEU A 273 4.90 -16.67 -4.09
CA LEU A 273 4.94 -18.13 -4.08
C LEU A 273 4.84 -18.71 -5.50
N THR A 274 4.01 -18.11 -6.36
CA THR A 274 3.92 -18.53 -7.77
C THR A 274 5.25 -18.35 -8.49
N MET A 275 5.97 -17.25 -8.25
CA MET A 275 7.29 -17.02 -8.86
C MET A 275 8.37 -17.96 -8.29
N GLU A 276 8.33 -18.29 -7.00
CA GLU A 276 9.26 -19.27 -6.40
C GLU A 276 9.04 -20.67 -7.00
N ASN A 277 7.80 -21.13 -7.12
CA ASN A 277 7.47 -22.42 -7.73
C ASN A 277 7.98 -22.52 -9.18
N ILE A 278 7.93 -21.43 -9.96
CA ILE A 278 8.50 -21.38 -11.31
C ILE A 278 10.01 -21.56 -11.26
N THR A 279 10.68 -20.97 -10.29
CA THR A 279 12.13 -21.08 -10.13
C THR A 279 12.54 -22.51 -9.83
N GLU A 280 11.88 -23.16 -8.87
CA GLU A 280 12.13 -24.56 -8.52
C GLU A 280 11.86 -25.51 -9.70
N ALA A 281 10.73 -25.33 -10.41
CA ALA A 281 10.40 -26.13 -11.59
C ALA A 281 11.42 -25.94 -12.74
N ALA A 282 11.98 -24.76 -12.90
CA ALA A 282 13.01 -24.49 -13.90
C ALA A 282 14.35 -25.14 -13.53
N GLU A 283 14.73 -25.13 -12.24
CA GLU A 283 15.94 -25.77 -11.73
C GLU A 283 15.88 -27.31 -11.86
N ILE A 284 14.71 -27.91 -11.57
CA ILE A 284 14.48 -29.37 -11.77
C ILE A 284 14.66 -29.73 -13.24
N LYS A 285 14.06 -28.99 -14.18
CA LYS A 285 14.21 -29.26 -15.63
C LYS A 285 15.66 -29.12 -16.12
N VAL A 286 16.42 -28.16 -15.57
CA VAL A 286 17.84 -28.01 -15.91
C VAL A 286 18.65 -29.21 -15.42
N ASN A 287 18.37 -29.69 -14.20
CA ASN A 287 19.05 -30.84 -13.63
C ASN A 287 18.70 -32.13 -14.39
N GLU A 288 17.43 -32.38 -14.73
CA GLU A 288 17.01 -33.51 -15.55
C GLU A 288 17.66 -33.49 -16.94
N GLN A 289 17.81 -32.33 -17.58
CA GLN A 289 18.50 -32.18 -18.85
C GLN A 289 20.03 -32.35 -18.75
N ALA A 290 20.60 -32.06 -17.60
CA ALA A 290 22.01 -32.28 -17.33
C ALA A 290 22.32 -33.79 -17.11
N GLU A 291 21.42 -34.50 -16.44
CA GLU A 291 21.53 -35.97 -16.25
C GLU A 291 21.38 -36.72 -17.55
N VAL A 292 20.44 -36.32 -18.44
CA VAL A 292 20.25 -36.96 -19.77
C VAL A 292 21.45 -36.78 -20.73
N LYS A 293 22.32 -35.77 -20.50
CA LYS A 293 23.53 -35.55 -21.31
C LYS A 293 24.76 -36.33 -20.84
N GLN A 294 24.68 -37.09 -19.75
CA GLN A 294 25.78 -37.88 -19.19
C GLN A 294 25.62 -39.40 -19.43
N GLU A 295 24.56 -39.86 -20.10
CA GLU A 295 24.41 -41.27 -20.47
C GLU A 295 24.78 -41.50 -21.92
N GLU A 296 26.06 -41.82 -22.20
CA GLU A 296 26.50 -42.76 -23.23
C GLU A 296 27.33 -43.85 -22.56
N PRO A 297 27.25 -45.14 -23.05
CA PRO A 297 27.22 -46.29 -22.17
C PRO A 297 28.59 -46.91 -21.92
N ALA A 298 28.86 -47.27 -20.67
CA ALA A 298 29.86 -48.32 -20.35
C ALA A 298 29.22 -49.33 -19.40
N ALA A 299 29.35 -50.55 -19.78
CA ALA A 299 28.73 -51.79 -19.31
C ALA A 299 28.90 -52.09 -17.81
N GLU A 300 27.86 -52.81 -17.32
CA GLU A 300 27.86 -53.84 -16.26
C GLU A 300 28.82 -53.69 -15.08
N VAL A 301 28.27 -53.58 -13.88
CA VAL A 301 28.44 -54.54 -12.77
C VAL A 301 27.46 -54.23 -11.60
N ALA A 302 26.65 -55.25 -11.27
CA ALA A 302 26.13 -55.69 -9.98
C ALA A 302 25.43 -54.73 -9.00
N ALA A 303 24.24 -55.18 -8.68
CA ALA A 303 23.37 -54.86 -7.56
C ALA A 303 24.06 -54.57 -6.22
N GLU A 304 23.58 -53.56 -5.50
CA GLU A 304 23.35 -53.68 -4.05
C GLU A 304 22.44 -52.55 -3.46
N VAL A 305 21.36 -53.01 -2.88
CA VAL A 305 20.73 -52.60 -1.62
C VAL A 305 20.11 -51.19 -1.53
N VAL A 306 18.80 -51.20 -1.60
CA VAL A 306 17.86 -50.19 -1.10
C VAL A 306 18.13 -49.92 0.41
N LYS A 307 18.44 -48.70 0.79
CA LYS A 307 18.39 -48.21 2.15
C LYS A 307 17.15 -47.36 2.41
N PRO A 308 16.57 -47.40 3.61
CA PRO A 308 15.23 -46.89 3.89
C PRO A 308 15.20 -45.40 4.16
N MET A 309 14.01 -44.81 3.99
CA MET A 309 13.56 -43.42 4.04
C MET A 309 13.82 -42.64 5.35
N SER A 310 14.64 -43.09 6.27
CA SER A 310 14.87 -42.45 7.57
C SER A 310 15.90 -41.31 7.58
N GLU A 311 16.75 -41.21 6.54
CA GLU A 311 17.79 -40.13 6.53
C GLU A 311 17.29 -38.80 6.00
N MET A 312 16.20 -38.77 5.23
CA MET A 312 15.63 -37.52 4.74
C MET A 312 14.77 -36.79 5.80
N GLU A 313 14.10 -37.56 6.67
CA GLU A 313 13.36 -36.96 7.81
C GLU A 313 14.29 -36.39 8.88
N GLU A 314 15.46 -36.99 9.12
CA GLU A 314 16.47 -36.43 10.01
C GLU A 314 17.19 -35.19 9.44
N ALA A 315 17.31 -35.06 8.12
CA ALA A 315 17.90 -33.87 7.49
C ALA A 315 16.94 -32.68 7.54
N VAL A 316 15.64 -32.87 7.38
CA VAL A 316 14.61 -31.85 7.51
C VAL A 316 14.47 -31.39 8.97
N ALA A 317 14.54 -32.30 9.95
CA ALA A 317 14.55 -31.96 11.37
C ALA A 317 15.80 -31.19 11.81
N LYS A 318 16.94 -31.36 11.12
CA LYS A 318 18.18 -30.60 11.39
C LYS A 318 18.22 -29.22 10.74
N MET A 319 17.37 -28.93 9.75
CA MET A 319 17.25 -27.59 9.13
C MET A 319 16.37 -26.63 9.92
N ASP A 320 15.42 -27.11 10.70
CA ASP A 320 14.52 -26.27 11.52
C ASP A 320 15.14 -25.82 12.85
N ASP A 321 16.30 -26.30 13.25
CA ASP A 321 16.93 -26.03 14.54
C ASP A 321 18.18 -25.11 14.47
N LYS A 322 18.36 -24.35 13.40
CA LYS A 322 19.17 -23.14 13.42
C LYS A 322 18.38 -21.97 14.01
N GLN A 323 17.78 -22.17 15.20
CA GLN A 323 17.40 -21.09 16.09
C GLN A 323 18.68 -20.33 16.41
N THR A 324 18.74 -19.08 15.99
CA THR A 324 19.78 -18.14 16.41
C THR A 324 19.71 -18.05 17.94
N LYS A 325 20.57 -18.82 18.65
CA LYS A 325 20.63 -18.77 20.10
C LYS A 325 21.31 -17.48 20.50
N PHE A 326 20.52 -16.51 20.94
CA PHE A 326 21.05 -15.27 21.50
C PHE A 326 21.69 -15.58 22.87
N ARG A 327 22.84 -14.93 23.16
CA ARG A 327 23.48 -15.03 24.47
C ARG A 327 22.94 -13.92 25.37
N ARG A 328 22.70 -14.21 26.64
CA ARG A 328 22.27 -13.20 27.63
C ARG A 328 23.27 -12.03 27.65
N GLY A 329 22.76 -10.80 27.44
CA GLY A 329 23.56 -9.57 27.35
C GLY A 329 24.11 -9.25 25.95
N GLN A 330 23.77 -10.01 24.90
CA GLN A 330 24.12 -9.70 23.54
C GLN A 330 23.23 -8.54 23.03
N LYS A 331 23.87 -7.50 22.48
CA LYS A 331 23.12 -6.42 21.78
C LYS A 331 22.67 -6.90 20.40
N ILE A 332 21.39 -6.75 20.10
CA ILE A 332 20.79 -7.12 18.83
C ILE A 332 19.98 -5.94 18.27
N THR A 333 19.92 -5.83 16.96
CA THR A 333 19.09 -4.83 16.31
C THR A 333 17.67 -5.39 16.14
N ALA A 334 16.68 -4.62 16.55
CA ALA A 334 15.28 -4.95 16.38
C ALA A 334 14.51 -3.74 15.82
N THR A 335 13.43 -4.00 15.08
CA THR A 335 12.57 -2.95 14.51
C THR A 335 11.28 -2.87 15.31
N ILE A 336 10.87 -1.69 15.73
CA ILE A 336 9.61 -1.46 16.43
C ILE A 336 8.45 -1.76 15.48
N SER A 337 7.59 -2.73 15.83
CA SER A 337 6.39 -3.07 15.08
C SER A 337 5.14 -2.37 15.61
N SER A 338 5.02 -2.26 16.92
CA SER A 338 3.92 -1.51 17.55
C SER A 338 4.29 -1.12 18.99
N ALA A 339 3.59 -0.11 19.53
CA ALA A 339 3.63 0.24 20.95
C ALA A 339 2.29 -0.10 21.61
N THR A 340 2.34 -0.80 22.74
CA THR A 340 1.15 -1.23 23.48
C THR A 340 1.19 -0.66 24.90
N ASP A 341 0.13 -0.82 25.68
CA ASP A 341 0.13 -0.40 27.09
C ASP A 341 1.01 -1.29 27.98
N GLU A 342 1.42 -2.46 27.46
CA GLU A 342 2.28 -3.44 28.14
C GLU A 342 3.76 -3.28 27.79
N GLY A 343 4.09 -2.65 26.64
CA GLY A 343 5.46 -2.47 26.17
C GLY A 343 5.57 -2.31 24.65
N LEU A 344 6.78 -2.57 24.11
CA LEU A 344 7.07 -2.50 22.67
C LEU A 344 7.05 -3.89 22.04
N ALA A 345 6.26 -4.07 20.99
CA ALA A 345 6.41 -5.20 20.11
C ALA A 345 7.52 -4.89 19.08
N VAL A 346 8.49 -5.79 18.95
CA VAL A 346 9.66 -5.61 18.08
C VAL A 346 9.96 -6.86 17.27
N TYR A 347 10.40 -6.69 16.03
CA TYR A 347 10.97 -7.75 15.21
C TYR A 347 12.48 -7.75 15.33
N ILE A 348 13.07 -8.86 15.74
CA ILE A 348 14.52 -9.01 15.73
C ILE A 348 14.98 -9.21 14.28
N SER A 349 15.96 -8.41 13.84
CA SER A 349 16.59 -8.54 12.53
C SER A 349 17.07 -9.98 12.32
N ASN A 350 16.64 -10.61 11.20
CA ASN A 350 16.88 -12.00 10.83
C ASN A 350 16.05 -13.08 11.54
N THR A 351 15.00 -12.72 12.26
CA THR A 351 14.02 -13.69 12.77
C THR A 351 12.61 -13.33 12.29
N LYS A 352 11.75 -14.34 12.13
CA LYS A 352 10.31 -14.12 11.81
C LYS A 352 9.46 -13.97 13.07
N LYS A 353 10.09 -13.80 14.25
CA LYS A 353 9.37 -13.72 15.53
C LYS A 353 9.28 -12.28 16.01
N GLU A 354 8.06 -11.87 16.30
CA GLU A 354 7.76 -10.66 17.04
C GLU A 354 7.89 -10.97 18.54
N ILE A 355 8.56 -10.10 19.27
CA ILE A 355 8.79 -10.23 20.71
C ILE A 355 8.24 -8.99 21.39
N LEU A 356 7.54 -9.17 22.50
CA LEU A 356 7.12 -8.06 23.35
C LEU A 356 8.26 -7.76 24.33
N LEU A 357 8.76 -6.53 24.31
CA LEU A 357 9.64 -5.96 25.34
C LEU A 357 8.74 -5.28 26.39
N PRO A 358 8.66 -5.81 27.62
CA PRO A 358 7.88 -5.20 28.68
C PRO A 358 8.35 -3.77 28.99
N LYS A 359 7.43 -2.90 29.37
CA LYS A 359 7.71 -1.46 29.62
C LYS A 359 8.75 -1.21 30.70
N ASP A 360 8.87 -2.11 31.66
CA ASP A 360 9.84 -2.09 32.76
C ASP A 360 11.24 -2.57 32.33
N GLU A 361 11.39 -3.19 31.17
CA GLU A 361 12.67 -3.56 30.56
C GLU A 361 13.14 -2.55 29.50
N ILE A 362 12.35 -1.50 29.23
CA ILE A 362 12.73 -0.43 28.31
C ILE A 362 13.51 0.63 29.11
N ASP A 363 14.78 0.84 28.76
CA ASP A 363 15.69 1.78 29.43
C ASP A 363 15.30 3.23 29.12
N CYS A 364 14.25 3.74 29.79
CA CYS A 364 13.79 5.12 29.73
C CYS A 364 13.17 5.52 31.08
N GLU A 365 13.25 6.81 31.42
CA GLU A 365 12.72 7.34 32.70
C GLU A 365 11.20 7.14 32.84
N SER A 366 10.47 7.08 31.71
CA SER A 366 9.06 6.67 31.64
C SER A 366 8.71 6.17 30.26
N TYR A 367 8.02 5.03 30.18
CA TYR A 367 7.47 4.53 28.91
C TYR A 367 6.27 5.36 28.48
N ASP A 368 6.36 6.05 27.34
CA ASP A 368 5.26 6.76 26.72
C ASP A 368 4.89 6.07 25.39
N LYS A 369 3.73 5.40 25.38
CA LYS A 369 3.17 4.70 24.23
C LYS A 369 3.06 5.60 22.99
N ALA A 370 2.67 6.87 23.17
CA ALA A 370 2.48 7.79 22.04
C ALA A 370 3.81 8.14 21.36
N VAL A 371 4.88 8.32 22.17
CA VAL A 371 6.24 8.58 21.68
C VAL A 371 6.77 7.39 20.90
N TYR A 372 6.59 6.17 21.41
CA TYR A 372 7.07 4.97 20.73
C TYR A 372 6.18 4.56 19.55
N GLN A 373 4.88 4.87 19.57
CA GLN A 373 4.00 4.68 18.43
C GLN A 373 4.42 5.56 17.23
N ALA A 374 4.97 6.75 17.48
CA ALA A 374 5.55 7.59 16.45
C ALA A 374 6.86 7.02 15.85
N LYS A 375 7.52 6.11 16.58
CA LYS A 375 8.79 5.45 16.19
C LYS A 375 8.59 4.07 15.56
N VAL A 376 7.36 3.65 15.28
CA VAL A 376 7.09 2.37 14.58
C VAL A 376 7.82 2.36 13.24
N GLY A 377 8.61 1.29 13.01
CA GLY A 377 9.48 1.15 11.86
C GLY A 377 10.93 1.61 12.07
N GLU A 378 11.26 2.23 13.20
CA GLU A 378 12.64 2.55 13.57
C GLU A 378 13.37 1.33 14.10
N GLU A 379 14.69 1.27 13.84
CA GLU A 379 15.57 0.26 14.42
C GLU A 379 16.06 0.70 15.79
N ILE A 380 15.98 -0.20 16.75
CA ILE A 380 16.49 -0.03 18.10
C ILE A 380 17.49 -1.13 18.46
N GLN A 381 18.39 -0.82 19.39
CA GLN A 381 19.26 -1.83 19.99
C GLN A 381 18.61 -2.38 21.25
N VAL A 382 18.39 -3.71 21.28
CA VAL A 382 17.89 -4.44 22.45
C VAL A 382 18.96 -5.35 22.99
N LYS A 383 18.92 -5.63 24.32
CA LYS A 383 20.00 -6.34 25.01
C LYS A 383 19.50 -7.61 25.72
#